data_a823e28b3629845989fc69073e9e7d9a
#
_entry.id   a823e28b3629845989fc69073e9e7d9a
#
_cell.length_a   1.000
_cell.length_b   1.000
_cell.length_c   1.000
_cell.angle_alpha   90.00
_cell.angle_beta   90.00
_cell.angle_gamma   90.00
#
_symmetry.space_group_name_H-M   'P 1'
#
loop_
_entity.id
_entity.type
_entity.pdbx_description
1 polymer ?
#
loop_
_entity_poly.entity_id
_entity_poly.type
_entity_poly.pdbx_seq_one_letter_code
_entity_poly.pdbx_strand_id
1 'polypeptide(L)'
;VMIADFLKQQGNAGIILSIAIILLAGFLCTRVTKRLRFPNVSGYIISGILIGPCVLQMIPEEVVAGMDFMTDIALAFIAFGVGKYFKRDILKKQGSKILTITIFEALTAGACITIAMVTLFRLPWSFSLLLGAIGCATAPASTIMTIRQYHAKGNFVDTILQVTALDDAVALIAFSICTALVEFMHADQALQWSLILLPVVWNLLAVILAVVLAWILHRIISEKRSSDHRLVLVIAVILTLTGLCSCFDISPLLSCMVLGAVYINLSGNKDLFRQVNSFTPPITLLFFVLSGMRLNLYAPISCGLIGVVYFFVRIIGKACGAWAGAWLSHASTSVRHYLGLALIPQAGDRKS
;
A
#
# COMPACT_ATOMS: atom_id res chain seq x y z
N VAL A 1 20.84 -21.56 -8.96
CA VAL A 1 20.85 -21.81 -10.41
C VAL A 1 20.19 -23.16 -10.69
N MET A 2 20.71 -24.30 -10.22
CA MET A 2 20.20 -25.65 -10.52
C MET A 2 18.70 -25.86 -10.20
N ILE A 3 18.17 -25.31 -9.09
CA ILE A 3 16.76 -25.43 -8.72
C ILE A 3 15.89 -24.56 -9.64
N ALA A 4 16.28 -23.33 -9.94
CA ALA A 4 15.55 -22.46 -10.84
C ALA A 4 15.47 -23.03 -12.27
N ASP A 5 16.59 -23.58 -12.78
CA ASP A 5 16.63 -24.21 -14.11
C ASP A 5 15.71 -25.44 -14.17
N PHE A 6 15.71 -26.26 -13.10
CA PHE A 6 14.78 -27.39 -13.00
C PHE A 6 13.33 -26.91 -13.00
N LEU A 7 12.98 -25.92 -12.19
CA LEU A 7 11.62 -25.37 -12.12
C LEU A 7 11.16 -24.77 -13.46
N LYS A 8 12.07 -24.10 -14.17
CA LYS A 8 11.77 -23.52 -15.48
C LYS A 8 11.41 -24.59 -16.52
N GLN A 9 12.08 -25.73 -16.51
CA GLN A 9 11.81 -26.83 -17.42
C GLN A 9 10.48 -27.54 -17.18
N GLN A 10 9.92 -27.45 -15.95
CA GLN A 10 8.68 -28.13 -15.55
C GLN A 10 7.38 -27.36 -15.92
N GLY A 11 7.46 -26.20 -16.57
CA GLY A 11 6.29 -25.42 -16.97
C GLY A 11 5.32 -25.15 -15.80
N ASN A 12 4.05 -25.55 -15.93
CA ASN A 12 3.04 -25.31 -14.90
C ASN A 12 3.37 -25.98 -13.53
N ALA A 13 3.98 -27.17 -13.54
CA ALA A 13 4.41 -27.82 -12.32
C ALA A 13 5.51 -27.00 -11.61
N GLY A 14 6.41 -26.38 -12.38
CA GLY A 14 7.44 -25.46 -11.85
C GLY A 14 6.84 -24.24 -11.16
N ILE A 15 5.76 -23.66 -11.69
CA ILE A 15 5.04 -22.54 -11.05
C ILE A 15 4.44 -22.98 -9.71
N ILE A 16 3.77 -24.14 -9.68
CA ILE A 16 3.17 -24.67 -8.44
C ILE A 16 4.24 -24.92 -7.38
N LEU A 17 5.35 -25.55 -7.76
CA LEU A 17 6.49 -25.78 -6.85
C LEU A 17 7.11 -24.47 -6.38
N SER A 18 7.23 -23.47 -7.24
CA SER A 18 7.72 -22.15 -6.88
C SER A 18 6.84 -21.50 -5.81
N ILE A 19 5.52 -21.55 -5.96
CA ILE A 19 4.58 -21.05 -4.96
C ILE A 19 4.76 -21.80 -3.63
N ALA A 20 4.91 -23.12 -3.65
CA ALA A 20 5.15 -23.92 -2.45
C ALA A 20 6.46 -23.53 -1.75
N ILE A 21 7.55 -23.34 -2.50
CA ILE A 21 8.84 -22.90 -1.96
C ILE A 21 8.71 -21.50 -1.33
N ILE A 22 8.02 -20.56 -1.99
CA ILE A 22 7.78 -19.22 -1.49
C ILE A 22 7.04 -19.25 -0.15
N LEU A 23 5.95 -20.04 -0.07
CA LEU A 23 5.16 -20.18 1.16
C LEU A 23 5.97 -20.80 2.30
N LEU A 24 6.73 -21.85 2.03
CA LEU A 24 7.58 -22.52 3.01
C LEU A 24 8.72 -21.63 3.50
N ALA A 25 9.42 -20.96 2.59
CA ALA A 25 10.52 -20.06 2.95
C ALA A 25 10.01 -18.90 3.82
N GLY A 26 8.90 -18.25 3.43
CA GLY A 26 8.26 -17.20 4.22
C GLY A 26 7.86 -17.69 5.61
N PHE A 27 7.25 -18.87 5.71
CA PHE A 27 6.88 -19.48 7.00
C PHE A 27 8.10 -19.75 7.88
N LEU A 28 9.18 -20.35 7.33
CA LEU A 28 10.38 -20.65 8.08
C LEU A 28 11.10 -19.40 8.58
N CYS A 29 11.26 -18.39 7.70
CA CYS A 29 11.88 -17.12 8.08
C CYS A 29 11.11 -16.40 9.19
N THR A 30 9.78 -16.49 9.22
CA THR A 30 8.99 -15.86 10.31
C THR A 30 9.23 -16.50 11.66
N ARG A 31 9.64 -17.79 11.73
CA ARG A 31 10.02 -18.41 12.99
C ARG A 31 11.31 -17.81 13.57
N VAL A 32 12.25 -17.46 12.69
CA VAL A 32 13.51 -16.82 13.08
C VAL A 32 13.23 -15.37 13.51
N THR A 33 12.51 -14.59 12.68
CA THR A 33 12.24 -13.19 13.00
C THR A 33 11.40 -13.01 14.25
N LYS A 34 10.46 -13.93 14.56
CA LYS A 34 9.72 -13.93 15.83
C LYS A 34 10.62 -14.09 17.06
N ARG A 35 11.67 -14.93 16.98
CA ARG A 35 12.65 -15.05 18.07
C ARG A 35 13.41 -13.74 18.29
N LEU A 36 13.64 -12.98 17.23
CA LEU A 36 14.29 -11.67 17.26
C LEU A 36 13.30 -10.51 17.55
N ARG A 37 12.02 -10.81 17.82
CA ARG A 37 10.93 -9.84 18.07
C ARG A 37 10.65 -8.90 16.90
N PHE A 38 10.98 -9.30 15.66
CA PHE A 38 10.61 -8.54 14.47
C PHE A 38 9.21 -8.90 13.96
N PRO A 39 8.53 -7.97 13.26
CA PRO A 39 7.28 -8.25 12.57
C PRO A 39 7.43 -9.37 11.53
N ASN A 40 6.35 -10.14 11.31
CA ASN A 40 6.33 -11.21 10.30
C ASN A 40 6.64 -10.69 8.89
N VAL A 41 6.23 -9.46 8.59
CA VAL A 41 6.50 -8.80 7.30
C VAL A 41 8.00 -8.76 7.00
N SER A 42 8.83 -8.41 7.99
CA SER A 42 10.29 -8.42 7.83
C SER A 42 10.81 -9.82 7.47
N GLY A 43 10.24 -10.87 8.09
CA GLY A 43 10.58 -12.25 7.76
C GLY A 43 10.20 -12.63 6.33
N TYR A 44 9.06 -12.19 5.84
CA TYR A 44 8.63 -12.44 4.46
C TYR A 44 9.54 -11.74 3.45
N ILE A 45 9.86 -10.46 3.67
CA ILE A 45 10.76 -9.72 2.78
C ILE A 45 12.16 -10.34 2.78
N ILE A 46 12.71 -10.65 3.95
CA ILE A 46 14.03 -11.31 4.08
C ILE A 46 14.02 -12.67 3.36
N SER A 47 12.95 -13.47 3.51
CA SER A 47 12.86 -14.74 2.79
C SER A 47 12.86 -14.53 1.27
N GLY A 48 12.17 -13.51 0.78
CA GLY A 48 12.16 -13.14 -0.64
C GLY A 48 13.56 -12.76 -1.15
N ILE A 49 14.29 -11.94 -0.39
CA ILE A 49 15.69 -11.59 -0.71
C ILE A 49 16.55 -12.85 -0.79
N LEU A 50 16.42 -13.76 0.18
CA LEU A 50 17.24 -14.97 0.26
C LEU A 50 16.99 -15.94 -0.90
N ILE A 51 15.72 -16.27 -1.20
CA ILE A 51 15.39 -17.24 -2.26
C ILE A 51 15.30 -16.61 -3.66
N GLY A 52 15.32 -15.28 -3.71
CA GLY A 52 15.21 -14.48 -4.94
C GLY A 52 16.46 -14.50 -5.81
N PRO A 53 16.41 -13.78 -6.95
CA PRO A 53 17.48 -13.75 -7.96
C PRO A 53 18.82 -13.24 -7.44
N CYS A 54 18.80 -12.41 -6.39
CA CYS A 54 20.02 -11.76 -5.87
C CYS A 54 20.90 -12.67 -5.00
N VAL A 55 20.35 -13.72 -4.34
CA VAL A 55 21.11 -14.54 -3.37
C VAL A 55 21.13 -16.01 -3.78
N LEU A 56 20.08 -16.77 -3.49
CA LEU A 56 20.05 -18.21 -3.74
C LEU A 56 19.57 -18.59 -5.14
N GLN A 57 18.93 -17.69 -5.87
CA GLN A 57 18.41 -17.92 -7.21
C GLN A 57 17.57 -19.20 -7.31
N MET A 58 16.68 -19.41 -6.33
CA MET A 58 15.86 -20.63 -6.27
C MET A 58 14.62 -20.54 -7.17
N ILE A 59 14.10 -19.33 -7.42
CA ILE A 59 12.90 -19.10 -8.19
C ILE A 59 13.25 -18.44 -9.53
N PRO A 60 12.74 -18.97 -10.68
CA PRO A 60 12.97 -18.38 -11.99
C PRO A 60 12.43 -16.96 -12.07
N GLU A 61 13.16 -16.06 -12.75
CA GLU A 61 12.74 -14.67 -12.92
C GLU A 61 11.40 -14.56 -13.68
N GLU A 62 11.16 -15.45 -14.65
CA GLU A 62 9.90 -15.48 -15.40
C GLU A 62 8.69 -15.77 -14.50
N VAL A 63 8.87 -16.64 -13.49
CA VAL A 63 7.81 -16.92 -12.49
C VAL A 63 7.57 -15.69 -11.62
N VAL A 64 8.63 -15.01 -11.17
CA VAL A 64 8.50 -13.78 -10.38
C VAL A 64 7.80 -12.68 -11.18
N ALA A 65 8.16 -12.49 -12.45
CA ALA A 65 7.54 -11.53 -13.34
C ALA A 65 6.08 -11.89 -13.65
N GLY A 66 5.79 -13.18 -13.89
CA GLY A 66 4.44 -13.67 -14.17
C GLY A 66 3.48 -13.54 -12.98
N MET A 67 3.98 -13.28 -11.77
CA MET A 67 3.16 -13.11 -10.55
C MET A 67 2.90 -11.65 -10.16
N ASP A 68 3.07 -10.68 -11.07
CA ASP A 68 2.82 -9.25 -10.80
C ASP A 68 1.39 -8.98 -10.33
N PHE A 69 0.40 -9.66 -10.91
CA PHE A 69 -1.00 -9.57 -10.53
C PHE A 69 -1.27 -9.91 -9.06
N MET A 70 -0.40 -10.70 -8.43
CA MET A 70 -0.54 -11.08 -7.03
C MET A 70 -0.39 -9.88 -6.09
N THR A 71 0.38 -8.87 -6.51
CA THR A 71 0.52 -7.59 -5.78
C THR A 71 -0.83 -6.87 -5.71
N ASP A 72 -1.50 -6.69 -6.86
CA ASP A 72 -2.80 -6.01 -6.92
C ASP A 72 -3.85 -6.76 -6.10
N ILE A 73 -3.89 -8.10 -6.20
CA ILE A 73 -4.80 -8.94 -5.41
C ILE A 73 -4.53 -8.77 -3.92
N ALA A 74 -3.28 -8.87 -3.47
CA ALA A 74 -2.96 -8.76 -2.05
C ALA A 74 -3.33 -7.39 -1.49
N LEU A 75 -2.98 -6.32 -2.20
CA LEU A 75 -3.33 -4.95 -1.81
C LEU A 75 -4.85 -4.75 -1.74
N ALA A 76 -5.61 -5.31 -2.69
CA ALA A 76 -7.07 -5.24 -2.70
C ALA A 76 -7.71 -5.92 -1.47
N PHE A 77 -7.26 -7.14 -1.11
CA PHE A 77 -7.74 -7.84 0.08
C PHE A 77 -7.37 -7.12 1.38
N ILE A 78 -6.15 -6.58 1.47
CA ILE A 78 -5.70 -5.78 2.61
C ILE A 78 -6.58 -4.53 2.73
N ALA A 79 -6.77 -3.79 1.64
CA ALA A 79 -7.55 -2.56 1.58
C ALA A 79 -9.02 -2.78 1.94
N PHE A 80 -9.67 -3.80 1.38
CA PHE A 80 -11.02 -4.18 1.78
C PHE A 80 -11.12 -4.39 3.29
N GLY A 81 -10.17 -5.12 3.87
CA GLY A 81 -10.12 -5.38 5.31
C GLY A 81 -9.93 -4.13 6.17
N VAL A 82 -9.31 -3.07 5.63
CA VAL A 82 -9.14 -1.76 6.29
C VAL A 82 -10.44 -0.95 6.23
N GLY A 83 -11.22 -1.10 5.19
CA GLY A 83 -12.50 -0.40 5.02
C GLY A 83 -13.41 -0.46 6.24
N LYS A 84 -13.37 -1.54 7.03
CA LYS A 84 -14.17 -1.70 8.27
C LYS A 84 -13.89 -0.63 9.36
N TYR A 85 -12.76 0.07 9.29
CA TYR A 85 -12.39 1.13 10.24
C TYR A 85 -12.98 2.50 9.85
N PHE A 86 -13.54 2.63 8.64
CA PHE A 86 -14.20 3.84 8.13
C PHE A 86 -15.70 3.85 8.41
N LYS A 87 -16.05 3.69 9.68
CA LYS A 87 -17.44 3.80 10.12
C LYS A 87 -17.88 5.26 10.11
N ARG A 88 -19.11 5.50 9.62
CA ARG A 88 -19.72 6.84 9.51
C ARG A 88 -19.66 7.63 10.81
N ASP A 89 -19.90 6.98 11.95
CA ASP A 89 -19.88 7.64 13.26
C ASP A 89 -18.50 8.16 13.65
N ILE A 90 -17.46 7.41 13.28
CA ILE A 90 -16.06 7.79 13.53
C ILE A 90 -15.66 8.92 12.56
N LEU A 91 -16.00 8.78 11.28
CA LEU A 91 -15.72 9.79 10.26
C LEU A 91 -16.39 11.13 10.55
N LYS A 92 -17.63 11.13 11.03
CA LYS A 92 -18.33 12.36 11.44
C LYS A 92 -17.65 13.08 12.60
N LYS A 93 -17.05 12.32 13.54
CA LYS A 93 -16.42 12.90 14.74
C LYS A 93 -14.96 13.33 14.51
N GLN A 94 -14.24 12.63 13.65
CA GLN A 94 -12.78 12.77 13.50
C GLN A 94 -12.30 13.00 12.06
N GLY A 95 -13.18 12.98 11.04
CA GLY A 95 -12.80 13.02 9.63
C GLY A 95 -11.99 14.26 9.24
N SER A 96 -12.40 15.45 9.71
CA SER A 96 -11.63 16.68 9.46
C SER A 96 -10.24 16.63 10.09
N LYS A 97 -10.12 16.08 11.29
CA LYS A 97 -8.82 15.94 11.97
C LYS A 97 -7.90 15.01 11.20
N ILE A 98 -8.43 13.86 10.75
CA ILE A 98 -7.68 12.86 9.98
C ILE A 98 -7.22 13.46 8.66
N LEU A 99 -8.10 14.14 7.94
CA LEU A 99 -7.78 14.81 6.68
C LEU A 99 -6.68 15.87 6.86
N THR A 100 -6.80 16.71 7.88
CA THR A 100 -5.77 17.72 8.19
C THR A 100 -4.43 17.06 8.47
N ILE A 101 -4.39 16.01 9.31
CA ILE A 101 -3.16 15.29 9.62
C ILE A 101 -2.56 14.70 8.36
N THR A 102 -3.34 14.03 7.52
CA THR A 102 -2.86 13.39 6.28
C THR A 102 -2.28 14.39 5.30
N ILE A 103 -2.95 15.54 5.07
CA ILE A 103 -2.45 16.57 4.17
C ILE A 103 -1.13 17.15 4.68
N PHE A 104 -1.07 17.48 5.96
CA PHE A 104 0.15 18.06 6.54
C PHE A 104 1.32 17.09 6.52
N GLU A 105 1.10 15.82 6.86
CA GLU A 105 2.18 14.83 6.91
C GLU A 105 2.72 14.49 5.52
N ALA A 106 1.84 14.31 4.53
CA ALA A 106 2.23 14.01 3.16
C ALA A 106 2.97 15.19 2.51
N LEU A 107 2.35 16.37 2.51
CA LEU A 107 2.93 17.54 1.84
C LEU A 107 4.20 18.05 2.51
N THR A 108 4.30 17.98 3.85
CA THR A 108 5.53 18.37 4.54
C THR A 108 6.69 17.43 4.17
N ALA A 109 6.43 16.12 4.10
CA ALA A 109 7.44 15.16 3.66
C ALA A 109 7.91 15.44 2.24
N GLY A 110 6.97 15.64 1.30
CA GLY A 110 7.29 15.99 -0.09
C GLY A 110 8.10 17.28 -0.21
N ALA A 111 7.68 18.34 0.48
CA ALA A 111 8.39 19.62 0.50
C ALA A 111 9.80 19.49 1.09
N CYS A 112 9.97 18.82 2.22
CA CYS A 112 11.29 18.59 2.83
C CYS A 112 12.23 17.83 1.88
N ILE A 113 11.74 16.78 1.21
CA ILE A 113 12.53 16.02 0.24
C ILE A 113 12.92 16.92 -0.93
N THR A 114 11.97 17.62 -1.55
CA THR A 114 12.24 18.53 -2.68
C THR A 114 13.29 19.56 -2.32
N ILE A 115 13.13 20.23 -1.19
CA ILE A 115 14.08 21.26 -0.72
C ILE A 115 15.46 20.63 -0.47
N ALA A 116 15.54 19.49 0.21
CA ALA A 116 16.81 18.83 0.48
C ALA A 116 17.53 18.40 -0.80
N MET A 117 16.82 17.85 -1.79
CA MET A 117 17.42 17.43 -3.06
C MET A 117 17.95 18.61 -3.87
N VAL A 118 17.22 19.72 -3.90
CA VAL A 118 17.68 20.95 -4.58
C VAL A 118 18.86 21.60 -3.85
N THR A 119 18.79 21.73 -2.52
CA THR A 119 19.78 22.50 -1.75
C THR A 119 21.07 21.73 -1.48
N LEU A 120 20.97 20.44 -1.10
CA LEU A 120 22.15 19.63 -0.73
C LEU A 120 22.84 19.03 -1.96
N PHE A 121 22.06 18.55 -2.94
CA PHE A 121 22.60 17.85 -4.11
C PHE A 121 22.53 18.65 -5.40
N ARG A 122 21.94 19.85 -5.36
CA ARG A 122 21.77 20.73 -6.54
C ARG A 122 21.10 20.01 -7.72
N LEU A 123 20.19 19.08 -7.43
CA LEU A 123 19.44 18.37 -8.46
C LEU A 123 18.44 19.31 -9.15
N PRO A 124 18.09 19.05 -10.41
CA PRO A 124 17.07 19.81 -11.13
C PRO A 124 15.76 19.87 -10.35
N TRP A 125 15.07 21.01 -10.40
CA TRP A 125 13.79 21.20 -9.72
C TRP A 125 12.74 20.15 -10.13
N SER A 126 12.67 19.83 -11.43
CA SER A 126 11.76 18.85 -11.97
C SER A 126 11.94 17.46 -11.34
N PHE A 127 13.18 16.98 -11.28
CA PHE A 127 13.50 15.69 -10.68
C PHE A 127 13.24 15.71 -9.16
N SER A 128 13.64 16.77 -8.47
CA SER A 128 13.46 16.91 -7.02
C SER A 128 11.99 16.98 -6.62
N LEU A 129 11.15 17.63 -7.44
CA LEU A 129 9.71 17.75 -7.21
C LEU A 129 9.01 16.40 -7.34
N LEU A 130 9.34 15.62 -8.39
CA LEU A 130 8.80 14.26 -8.57
C LEU A 130 9.25 13.33 -7.44
N LEU A 131 10.53 13.40 -7.03
CA LEU A 131 11.04 12.61 -5.92
C LEU A 131 10.35 12.96 -4.60
N GLY A 132 10.05 14.24 -4.37
CA GLY A 132 9.25 14.71 -3.24
C GLY A 132 7.82 14.17 -3.28
N ALA A 133 7.17 14.20 -4.45
CA ALA A 133 5.82 13.68 -4.62
C ALA A 133 5.74 12.17 -4.34
N ILE A 134 6.72 11.37 -4.82
CA ILE A 134 6.84 9.94 -4.50
C ILE A 134 7.02 9.74 -2.99
N GLY A 135 7.77 10.62 -2.35
CA GLY A 135 8.01 10.57 -0.90
C GLY A 135 6.79 10.85 -0.03
N CYS A 136 5.73 11.43 -0.57
CA CYS A 136 4.46 11.61 0.13
C CYS A 136 3.81 10.27 0.53
N ALA A 137 3.85 9.26 -0.34
CA ALA A 137 3.15 8.00 -0.15
C ALA A 137 3.66 7.18 1.05
N THR A 138 2.74 6.47 1.72
CA THR A 138 3.04 5.55 2.83
C THR A 138 2.61 4.13 2.46
N ALA A 139 3.34 3.10 2.93
CA ALA A 139 2.96 1.70 2.74
C ALA A 139 1.92 1.24 3.76
N PRO A 140 0.63 1.12 3.41
CA PRO A 140 -0.38 0.69 4.37
C PRO A 140 -0.21 -0.79 4.76
N ALA A 141 0.23 -1.64 3.85
CA ALA A 141 0.26 -3.08 4.02
C ALA A 141 1.12 -3.53 5.20
N SER A 142 2.33 -3.00 5.35
CA SER A 142 3.25 -3.38 6.43
C SER A 142 2.74 -2.92 7.80
N THR A 143 2.21 -1.70 7.89
CA THR A 143 1.60 -1.14 9.11
C THR A 143 0.39 -1.96 9.55
N ILE A 144 -0.51 -2.30 8.63
CA ILE A 144 -1.70 -3.10 8.88
C ILE A 144 -1.34 -4.51 9.36
N MET A 145 -0.35 -5.15 8.73
CA MET A 145 0.08 -6.49 9.14
C MET A 145 0.72 -6.49 10.53
N THR A 146 1.48 -5.46 10.86
CA THR A 146 2.06 -5.29 12.21
C THR A 146 0.96 -5.10 13.25
N ILE A 147 -0.01 -4.23 12.99
CA ILE A 147 -1.17 -4.02 13.86
C ILE A 147 -1.94 -5.33 14.08
N ARG A 148 -2.17 -6.11 13.03
CA ARG A 148 -2.85 -7.41 13.11
C ARG A 148 -2.04 -8.44 13.91
N GLN A 149 -0.73 -8.50 13.71
CA GLN A 149 0.16 -9.45 14.40
C GLN A 149 0.16 -9.24 15.91
N TYR A 150 0.19 -7.97 16.35
CA TYR A 150 0.21 -7.62 17.77
C TYR A 150 -1.20 -7.41 18.37
N HIS A 151 -2.25 -7.66 17.60
CA HIS A 151 -3.64 -7.43 18.00
C HIS A 151 -3.89 -6.04 18.59
N ALA A 152 -3.13 -5.03 18.10
CA ALA A 152 -3.22 -3.68 18.60
C ALA A 152 -4.62 -3.08 18.32
N LYS A 153 -5.17 -2.35 19.30
CA LYS A 153 -6.51 -1.75 19.23
C LYS A 153 -6.51 -0.39 19.91
N GLY A 154 -7.47 0.43 19.57
CA GLY A 154 -7.71 1.73 20.23
C GLY A 154 -7.68 2.88 19.24
N ASN A 155 -8.00 4.08 19.75
CA ASN A 155 -8.16 5.28 18.94
C ASN A 155 -6.91 5.65 18.13
N PHE A 156 -5.72 5.41 18.68
CA PHE A 156 -4.45 5.62 17.98
C PHE A 156 -4.31 4.72 16.75
N VAL A 157 -4.65 3.43 16.90
CA VAL A 157 -4.62 2.44 15.81
C VAL A 157 -5.63 2.80 14.72
N ASP A 158 -6.85 3.17 15.11
CA ASP A 158 -7.88 3.59 14.16
C ASP A 158 -7.43 4.85 13.39
N THR A 159 -6.77 5.80 14.07
CA THR A 159 -6.22 7.01 13.43
C THR A 159 -5.11 6.66 12.43
N ILE A 160 -4.14 5.80 12.80
CA ILE A 160 -3.09 5.35 11.87
C ILE A 160 -3.70 4.75 10.60
N LEU A 161 -4.64 3.82 10.76
CA LEU A 161 -5.27 3.13 9.63
C LEU A 161 -6.03 4.09 8.71
N GLN A 162 -6.68 5.09 9.27
CA GLN A 162 -7.42 6.09 8.51
C GLN A 162 -6.49 7.09 7.81
N VAL A 163 -5.44 7.56 8.49
CA VAL A 163 -4.44 8.46 7.90
C VAL A 163 -3.71 7.76 6.77
N THR A 164 -3.17 6.56 7.01
CA THR A 164 -2.44 5.78 6.00
C THR A 164 -3.30 5.50 4.76
N ALA A 165 -4.59 5.28 4.95
CA ALA A 165 -5.51 4.99 3.86
C ALA A 165 -5.86 6.23 3.01
N LEU A 166 -5.94 7.42 3.63
CA LEU A 166 -6.14 8.68 2.91
C LEU A 166 -4.84 9.21 2.29
N ASP A 167 -3.70 8.81 2.82
CA ASP A 167 -2.38 9.23 2.35
C ASP A 167 -2.16 8.88 0.87
N ASP A 168 -2.63 7.70 0.44
CA ASP A 168 -2.54 7.29 -0.97
C ASP A 168 -3.30 8.24 -1.90
N ALA A 169 -4.47 8.73 -1.49
CA ALA A 169 -5.24 9.69 -2.28
C ALA A 169 -4.52 11.05 -2.34
N VAL A 170 -3.95 11.51 -1.22
CA VAL A 170 -3.19 12.77 -1.17
C VAL A 170 -1.91 12.65 -2.00
N ALA A 171 -1.19 11.53 -1.88
CA ALA A 171 0.03 11.28 -2.65
C ALA A 171 -0.24 11.22 -4.16
N LEU A 172 -1.32 10.57 -4.59
CA LEU A 172 -1.73 10.53 -6.00
C LEU A 172 -2.01 11.93 -6.55
N ILE A 173 -2.77 12.74 -5.81
CA ILE A 173 -3.06 14.12 -6.22
C ILE A 173 -1.77 14.95 -6.27
N ALA A 174 -0.92 14.84 -5.26
CA ALA A 174 0.36 15.54 -5.21
C ALA A 174 1.25 15.13 -6.39
N PHE A 175 1.36 13.85 -6.69
CA PHE A 175 2.13 13.34 -7.82
C PHE A 175 1.59 13.85 -9.16
N SER A 176 0.27 13.80 -9.38
CA SER A 176 -0.36 14.31 -10.60
C SER A 176 -0.09 15.80 -10.82
N ILE A 177 -0.17 16.60 -9.73
CA ILE A 177 0.12 18.04 -9.80
C ILE A 177 1.61 18.27 -10.11
N CYS A 178 2.51 17.54 -9.43
CA CYS A 178 3.95 17.67 -9.64
C CYS A 178 4.36 17.28 -11.07
N THR A 179 3.79 16.19 -11.60
CA THR A 179 4.04 15.74 -12.99
C THR A 179 3.62 16.82 -13.99
N ALA A 180 2.41 17.36 -13.84
CA ALA A 180 1.92 18.42 -14.72
C ALA A 180 2.76 19.71 -14.64
N LEU A 181 3.24 20.07 -13.43
CA LEU A 181 4.16 21.20 -13.25
C LEU A 181 5.51 20.96 -13.94
N VAL A 182 6.04 19.74 -13.84
CA VAL A 182 7.30 19.36 -14.49
C VAL A 182 7.16 19.41 -16.02
N GLU A 183 6.08 18.89 -16.57
CA GLU A 183 5.81 18.97 -18.01
C GLU A 183 5.65 20.41 -18.48
N PHE A 184 4.92 21.24 -17.72
CA PHE A 184 4.81 22.68 -18.01
C PHE A 184 6.17 23.37 -18.02
N MET A 185 7.09 23.00 -17.12
CA MET A 185 8.44 23.58 -17.06
C MET A 185 9.35 23.19 -18.24
N HIS A 186 9.07 22.05 -18.91
CA HIS A 186 9.89 21.51 -20.01
C HIS A 186 9.31 21.76 -21.40
N ALA A 187 8.03 22.06 -21.48
CA ALA A 187 7.34 22.33 -22.73
C ALA A 187 7.01 23.81 -22.83
N ASP A 188 7.36 24.45 -23.95
CA ASP A 188 6.84 25.79 -24.32
C ASP A 188 5.31 25.78 -24.60
N GLN A 189 4.58 24.81 -24.04
CA GLN A 189 3.17 24.58 -24.28
C GLN A 189 2.35 24.87 -23.01
N ALA A 190 1.09 25.24 -23.21
CA ALA A 190 0.16 25.50 -22.12
C ALA A 190 -0.03 24.28 -21.19
N LEU A 191 -0.23 24.53 -19.90
CA LEU A 191 -0.48 23.52 -18.89
C LEU A 191 -1.59 22.56 -19.35
N GLN A 192 -1.23 21.28 -19.51
CA GLN A 192 -2.20 20.27 -19.93
C GLN A 192 -3.02 19.78 -18.72
N TRP A 193 -4.16 20.40 -18.51
CA TRP A 193 -5.09 20.01 -17.44
C TRP A 193 -5.51 18.54 -17.47
N SER A 194 -5.43 17.89 -18.64
CA SER A 194 -5.74 16.46 -18.80
C SER A 194 -4.83 15.56 -17.95
N LEU A 195 -3.56 15.92 -17.77
CA LEU A 195 -2.60 15.14 -16.97
C LEU A 195 -2.91 15.15 -15.48
N ILE A 196 -3.52 16.23 -14.98
CA ILE A 196 -3.98 16.32 -13.59
C ILE A 196 -5.35 15.66 -13.43
N LEU A 197 -6.27 15.99 -14.35
CA LEU A 197 -7.68 15.60 -14.21
C LEU A 197 -7.91 14.12 -14.52
N LEU A 198 -7.21 13.56 -15.50
CA LEU A 198 -7.46 12.19 -15.97
C LEU A 198 -7.22 11.13 -14.88
N PRO A 199 -6.08 11.11 -14.16
CA PRO A 199 -5.88 10.17 -13.05
C PRO A 199 -6.90 10.35 -11.91
N VAL A 200 -7.26 11.60 -11.60
CA VAL A 200 -8.26 11.89 -10.57
C VAL A 200 -9.65 11.41 -10.99
N VAL A 201 -10.04 11.63 -12.24
CA VAL A 201 -11.33 11.17 -12.78
C VAL A 201 -11.42 9.65 -12.78
N TRP A 202 -10.38 8.95 -13.25
CA TRP A 202 -10.34 7.49 -13.24
C TRP A 202 -10.44 6.91 -11.83
N ASN A 203 -9.70 7.47 -10.86
CA ASN A 203 -9.82 7.05 -9.47
C ASN A 203 -11.22 7.34 -8.89
N LEU A 204 -11.82 8.47 -9.24
CA LEU A 204 -13.20 8.79 -8.81
C LEU A 204 -14.20 7.80 -9.40
N LEU A 205 -14.08 7.45 -10.67
CA LEU A 205 -14.92 6.43 -11.31
C LEU A 205 -14.77 5.06 -10.64
N ALA A 206 -13.53 4.65 -10.30
CA ALA A 206 -13.27 3.42 -9.56
C ALA A 206 -13.90 3.44 -8.16
N VAL A 207 -13.88 4.58 -7.47
CA VAL A 207 -14.56 4.78 -6.18
C VAL A 207 -16.08 4.69 -6.33
N ILE A 208 -16.66 5.32 -7.35
CA ILE A 208 -18.11 5.23 -7.63
C ILE A 208 -18.50 3.77 -7.91
N LEU A 209 -17.73 3.06 -8.73
CA LEU A 209 -17.94 1.64 -9.00
C LEU A 209 -17.87 0.82 -7.72
N ALA A 210 -16.91 1.09 -6.84
CA ALA A 210 -16.77 0.42 -5.55
C ALA A 210 -18.02 0.63 -4.66
N VAL A 211 -18.61 1.83 -4.65
CA VAL A 211 -19.85 2.11 -3.92
C VAL A 211 -21.01 1.30 -4.48
N VAL A 212 -21.16 1.25 -5.81
CA VAL A 212 -22.19 0.46 -6.48
C VAL A 212 -22.03 -1.03 -6.18
N LEU A 213 -20.82 -1.55 -6.30
CA LEU A 213 -20.53 -2.96 -6.00
C LEU A 213 -20.76 -3.29 -4.53
N ALA A 214 -20.44 -2.39 -3.60
CA ALA A 214 -20.73 -2.56 -2.18
C ALA A 214 -22.24 -2.63 -1.90
N TRP A 215 -23.02 -1.79 -2.57
CA TRP A 215 -24.48 -1.81 -2.47
C TRP A 215 -25.08 -3.10 -3.05
N ILE A 216 -24.59 -3.55 -4.21
CA ILE A 216 -24.98 -4.81 -4.83
C ILE A 216 -24.63 -5.99 -3.90
N LEU A 217 -23.41 -6.01 -3.37
CA LEU A 217 -22.94 -7.02 -2.44
C LEU A 217 -23.82 -7.09 -1.19
N HIS A 218 -24.17 -5.92 -0.62
CA HIS A 218 -25.08 -5.85 0.52
C HIS A 218 -26.47 -6.40 0.21
N ARG A 219 -27.00 -6.15 -1.00
CA ARG A 219 -28.32 -6.66 -1.43
C ARG A 219 -28.32 -8.16 -1.68
N ILE A 220 -27.23 -8.71 -2.23
CA ILE A 220 -27.11 -10.13 -2.56
C ILE A 220 -26.79 -10.96 -1.32
N ILE A 221 -25.98 -10.45 -0.40
CA ILE A 221 -25.61 -11.18 0.83
C ILE A 221 -26.78 -11.12 1.81
N SER A 222 -27.46 -12.28 1.96
CA SER A 222 -28.44 -12.50 3.00
C SER A 222 -27.82 -13.28 4.16
N GLU A 223 -28.26 -13.02 5.39
CA GLU A 223 -27.83 -13.79 6.59
C GLU A 223 -28.19 -15.28 6.49
N LYS A 224 -29.19 -15.63 5.67
CA LYS A 224 -29.61 -17.01 5.41
C LYS A 224 -28.62 -17.80 4.52
N ARG A 225 -27.68 -17.13 3.84
CA ARG A 225 -26.70 -17.79 2.99
C ARG A 225 -25.56 -18.41 3.82
N SER A 226 -25.04 -19.55 3.35
CA SER A 226 -23.89 -20.19 3.99
C SER A 226 -22.66 -19.28 4.00
N SER A 227 -21.77 -19.51 4.96
CA SER A 227 -20.49 -18.80 5.09
C SER A 227 -19.68 -18.83 3.79
N ASP A 228 -19.63 -20.00 3.16
CA ASP A 228 -18.82 -20.23 1.96
C ASP A 228 -19.34 -19.45 0.75
N HIS A 229 -20.65 -19.43 0.53
CA HIS A 229 -21.26 -18.63 -0.54
C HIS A 229 -21.00 -17.13 -0.35
N ARG A 230 -21.04 -16.64 0.91
CA ARG A 230 -20.73 -15.24 1.20
C ARG A 230 -19.27 -14.91 0.93
N LEU A 231 -18.35 -15.82 1.28
CA LEU A 231 -16.93 -15.65 1.01
C LEU A 231 -16.63 -15.64 -0.49
N VAL A 232 -17.21 -16.57 -1.26
CA VAL A 232 -17.04 -16.61 -2.73
C VAL A 232 -17.54 -15.33 -3.38
N LEU A 233 -18.71 -14.82 -2.97
CA LEU A 233 -19.27 -13.58 -3.53
C LEU A 233 -18.37 -12.38 -3.25
N VAL A 234 -17.88 -12.22 -2.02
CA VAL A 234 -17.01 -11.06 -1.70
C VAL A 234 -15.67 -11.14 -2.41
N ILE A 235 -15.08 -12.36 -2.51
CA ILE A 235 -13.85 -12.56 -3.28
C ILE A 235 -14.08 -12.20 -4.75
N ALA A 236 -15.16 -12.66 -5.37
CA ALA A 236 -15.50 -12.34 -6.75
C ALA A 236 -15.64 -10.82 -6.97
N VAL A 237 -16.31 -10.11 -6.06
CA VAL A 237 -16.48 -8.65 -6.16
C VAL A 237 -15.16 -7.92 -6.00
N ILE A 238 -14.30 -8.33 -5.03
CA ILE A 238 -12.97 -7.74 -4.85
C ILE A 238 -12.13 -7.95 -6.12
N LEU A 239 -12.09 -9.17 -6.67
CA LEU A 239 -11.32 -9.47 -7.87
C LEU A 239 -11.85 -8.74 -9.10
N THR A 240 -13.18 -8.62 -9.26
CA THR A 240 -13.79 -7.83 -10.34
C THR A 240 -13.35 -6.38 -10.28
N LEU A 241 -13.45 -5.76 -9.10
CA LEU A 241 -13.04 -4.36 -8.92
C LEU A 241 -11.53 -4.20 -9.17
N THR A 242 -10.71 -5.13 -8.66
CA THR A 242 -9.25 -5.13 -8.87
C THR A 242 -8.91 -5.27 -10.35
N GLY A 243 -9.51 -6.24 -11.05
CA GLY A 243 -9.27 -6.45 -12.47
C GLY A 243 -9.67 -5.25 -13.33
N LEU A 244 -10.81 -4.62 -13.03
CA LEU A 244 -11.23 -3.39 -13.71
C LEU A 244 -10.26 -2.23 -13.43
N CYS A 245 -9.79 -2.06 -12.20
CA CYS A 245 -8.77 -1.06 -11.88
C CYS A 245 -7.48 -1.32 -12.67
N SER A 246 -7.00 -2.57 -12.71
CA SER A 246 -5.79 -2.94 -13.44
C SER A 246 -5.91 -2.73 -14.95
N CYS A 247 -7.10 -2.90 -15.55
CA CYS A 247 -7.34 -2.62 -16.97
C CYS A 247 -7.13 -1.13 -17.34
N PHE A 248 -7.30 -0.23 -16.39
CA PHE A 248 -7.14 1.22 -16.58
C PHE A 248 -5.90 1.79 -15.88
N ASP A 249 -4.95 0.93 -15.51
CA ASP A 249 -3.74 1.29 -14.76
C ASP A 249 -3.97 2.09 -13.47
N ILE A 250 -5.08 1.81 -12.79
CA ILE A 250 -5.47 2.43 -11.52
C ILE A 250 -5.11 1.48 -10.37
N SER A 251 -4.58 2.03 -9.25
CA SER A 251 -4.37 1.25 -8.04
C SER A 251 -5.72 0.79 -7.44
N PRO A 252 -5.91 -0.50 -7.17
CA PRO A 252 -7.16 -1.01 -6.58
C PRO A 252 -7.31 -0.66 -5.09
N LEU A 253 -6.29 -0.08 -4.47
CA LEU A 253 -6.19 0.08 -3.02
C LEU A 253 -7.30 1.00 -2.48
N LEU A 254 -7.44 2.21 -3.03
CA LEU A 254 -8.46 3.16 -2.59
C LEU A 254 -9.88 2.64 -2.85
N SER A 255 -10.15 2.09 -4.04
CA SER A 255 -11.47 1.60 -4.42
C SER A 255 -11.90 0.37 -3.59
N CYS A 256 -11.01 -0.60 -3.35
CA CYS A 256 -11.31 -1.74 -2.49
C CYS A 256 -11.50 -1.35 -1.02
N MET A 257 -10.80 -0.33 -0.55
CA MET A 257 -11.02 0.21 0.79
C MET A 257 -12.40 0.88 0.90
N VAL A 258 -12.82 1.66 -0.10
CA VAL A 258 -14.16 2.25 -0.17
C VAL A 258 -15.23 1.16 -0.26
N LEU A 259 -15.02 0.10 -1.04
CA LEU A 259 -15.89 -1.07 -1.07
C LEU A 259 -16.13 -1.62 0.33
N GLY A 260 -15.08 -1.85 1.10
CA GLY A 260 -15.16 -2.30 2.49
C GLY A 260 -15.83 -1.29 3.41
N ALA A 261 -15.51 0.01 3.27
CA ALA A 261 -16.08 1.09 4.07
C ALA A 261 -17.59 1.25 3.85
N VAL A 262 -18.04 1.22 2.61
CA VAL A 262 -19.47 1.29 2.29
C VAL A 262 -20.20 0.04 2.79
N TYR A 263 -19.64 -1.16 2.56
CA TYR A 263 -20.24 -2.40 3.00
C TYR A 263 -20.44 -2.44 4.53
N ILE A 264 -19.43 -2.06 5.34
CA ILE A 264 -19.57 -2.05 6.81
C ILE A 264 -20.63 -1.06 7.30
N ASN A 265 -20.79 0.07 6.59
CA ASN A 265 -21.78 1.08 6.94
C ASN A 265 -23.20 0.69 6.54
N LEU A 266 -23.37 -0.15 5.51
CA LEU A 266 -24.67 -0.67 5.08
C LEU A 266 -25.09 -1.90 5.91
N SER A 267 -24.17 -2.83 6.16
CA SER A 267 -24.47 -4.11 6.79
C SER A 267 -24.37 -4.08 8.31
N GLY A 268 -23.50 -3.23 8.87
CA GLY A 268 -23.15 -3.24 10.30
C GLY A 268 -22.38 -4.50 10.75
N ASN A 269 -22.33 -5.55 9.93
CA ASN A 269 -21.81 -6.87 10.29
C ASN A 269 -20.32 -7.02 9.93
N LYS A 270 -19.53 -7.48 10.90
CA LYS A 270 -18.08 -7.71 10.75
C LYS A 270 -17.72 -9.14 10.33
N ASP A 271 -18.68 -10.05 10.22
CA ASP A 271 -18.41 -11.47 9.97
C ASP A 271 -17.78 -11.71 8.61
N LEU A 272 -18.24 -10.99 7.57
CA LEU A 272 -17.65 -11.05 6.25
C LEU A 272 -16.17 -10.65 6.25
N PHE A 273 -15.82 -9.58 6.98
CA PHE A 273 -14.43 -9.17 7.13
C PHE A 273 -13.58 -10.21 7.87
N ARG A 274 -14.18 -10.94 8.82
CA ARG A 274 -13.49 -12.02 9.53
C ARG A 274 -13.19 -13.18 8.58
N GLN A 275 -14.14 -13.56 7.72
CA GLN A 275 -13.98 -14.60 6.71
C GLN A 275 -12.90 -14.23 5.70
N VAL A 276 -12.95 -13.03 5.12
CA VAL A 276 -11.91 -12.52 4.21
C VAL A 276 -10.54 -12.49 4.88
N ASN A 277 -10.46 -12.02 6.13
CA ASN A 277 -9.21 -12.00 6.89
C ASN A 277 -8.62 -13.40 7.15
N SER A 278 -9.45 -14.46 7.22
CA SER A 278 -8.97 -15.84 7.33
C SER A 278 -8.36 -16.36 6.02
N PHE A 279 -8.82 -15.86 4.89
CA PHE A 279 -8.32 -16.21 3.56
C PHE A 279 -7.08 -15.41 3.15
N THR A 280 -6.91 -14.21 3.66
CA THR A 280 -5.86 -13.24 3.24
C THR A 280 -4.41 -13.66 3.59
N PRO A 281 -4.08 -14.40 4.67
CA PRO A 281 -2.68 -14.59 5.10
C PRO A 281 -1.75 -15.21 4.05
N PRO A 282 -2.11 -16.27 3.30
CA PRO A 282 -1.23 -16.82 2.26
C PRO A 282 -0.97 -15.81 1.13
N ILE A 283 -1.99 -15.06 0.73
CA ILE A 283 -1.89 -14.05 -0.33
C ILE A 283 -0.93 -12.93 0.10
N THR A 284 -1.05 -12.48 1.34
CA THR A 284 -0.18 -11.44 1.91
C THR A 284 1.27 -11.93 2.05
N LEU A 285 1.48 -13.18 2.44
CA LEU A 285 2.82 -13.79 2.48
C LEU A 285 3.44 -13.80 1.09
N LEU A 286 2.72 -14.29 0.08
CA LEU A 286 3.18 -14.29 -1.32
C LEU A 286 3.57 -12.89 -1.76
N PHE A 287 2.74 -11.89 -1.50
CA PHE A 287 3.01 -10.49 -1.83
C PHE A 287 4.32 -9.98 -1.24
N PHE A 288 4.55 -10.15 0.07
CA PHE A 288 5.76 -9.64 0.71
C PHE A 288 7.01 -10.41 0.32
N VAL A 289 6.91 -11.72 0.10
CA VAL A 289 8.05 -12.51 -0.39
C VAL A 289 8.40 -12.11 -1.82
N LEU A 290 7.41 -11.96 -2.72
CA LEU A 290 7.62 -11.46 -4.07
C LEU A 290 8.23 -10.05 -4.08
N SER A 291 7.75 -9.17 -3.20
CA SER A 291 8.33 -7.83 -3.03
C SER A 291 9.80 -7.90 -2.63
N GLY A 292 10.16 -8.83 -1.72
CA GLY A 292 11.54 -9.07 -1.32
C GLY A 292 12.41 -9.59 -2.47
N MET A 293 11.88 -10.50 -3.32
CA MET A 293 12.61 -11.03 -4.50
C MET A 293 12.93 -9.95 -5.54
N ARG A 294 12.06 -8.95 -5.67
CA ARG A 294 12.19 -7.84 -6.62
C ARG A 294 13.10 -6.73 -6.13
N LEU A 295 13.51 -6.79 -4.85
CA LEU A 295 14.36 -5.76 -4.28
C LEU A 295 15.74 -5.80 -4.93
N ASN A 296 16.13 -4.69 -5.57
CA ASN A 296 17.49 -4.55 -6.09
C ASN A 296 18.43 -4.17 -4.94
N LEU A 297 19.21 -5.13 -4.46
CA LEU A 297 20.15 -4.93 -3.36
C LEU A 297 21.32 -4.00 -3.70
N TYR A 298 21.56 -3.76 -5.00
CA TYR A 298 22.59 -2.83 -5.46
C TYR A 298 22.08 -1.40 -5.57
N ALA A 299 20.77 -1.18 -5.62
CA ALA A 299 20.18 0.17 -5.71
C ALA A 299 20.60 1.10 -4.56
N PRO A 300 20.65 0.69 -3.28
CA PRO A 300 21.16 1.54 -2.20
C PRO A 300 22.61 1.95 -2.39
N ILE A 301 23.43 1.10 -3.00
CA ILE A 301 24.85 1.37 -3.27
C ILE A 301 24.97 2.36 -4.44
N SER A 302 24.19 2.18 -5.51
CA SER A 302 24.21 3.05 -6.68
C SER A 302 23.57 4.42 -6.43
N CYS A 303 22.50 4.48 -5.62
CA CYS A 303 21.90 5.76 -5.18
C CYS A 303 22.79 6.52 -4.18
N GLY A 304 23.71 5.84 -3.51
CA GLY A 304 24.70 6.45 -2.63
C GLY A 304 24.10 7.35 -1.56
N LEU A 305 24.73 8.50 -1.34
CA LEU A 305 24.34 9.47 -0.32
C LEU A 305 22.94 10.08 -0.57
N ILE A 306 22.52 10.20 -1.83
CA ILE A 306 21.20 10.74 -2.19
C ILE A 306 20.09 9.84 -1.58
N GLY A 307 20.19 8.54 -1.73
CA GLY A 307 19.20 7.61 -1.18
C GLY A 307 19.15 7.63 0.34
N VAL A 308 20.30 7.74 1.00
CA VAL A 308 20.40 7.82 2.47
C VAL A 308 19.76 9.13 2.97
N VAL A 309 20.10 10.27 2.36
CA VAL A 309 19.52 11.57 2.74
C VAL A 309 18.02 11.59 2.45
N TYR A 310 17.57 11.09 1.29
CA TYR A 310 16.16 10.95 0.98
C TYR A 310 15.40 10.21 2.09
N PHE A 311 15.92 9.04 2.51
CA PHE A 311 15.30 8.23 3.55
C PHE A 311 15.15 8.98 4.88
N PHE A 312 16.22 9.62 5.38
CA PHE A 312 16.17 10.34 6.65
C PHE A 312 15.33 11.61 6.57
N VAL A 313 15.43 12.38 5.49
CA VAL A 313 14.64 13.60 5.28
C VAL A 313 13.16 13.27 5.21
N ARG A 314 12.81 12.17 4.54
CA ARG A 314 11.43 11.67 4.50
C ARG A 314 10.90 11.34 5.89
N ILE A 315 11.66 10.61 6.71
CA ILE A 315 11.26 10.29 8.10
C ILE A 315 11.02 11.56 8.90
N ILE A 316 11.93 12.51 8.84
CA ILE A 316 11.83 13.79 9.55
C ILE A 316 10.62 14.57 9.04
N GLY A 317 10.44 14.69 7.72
CA GLY A 317 9.33 15.38 7.11
C GLY A 317 7.97 14.79 7.50
N LYS A 318 7.83 13.46 7.45
CA LYS A 318 6.63 12.75 7.90
C LYS A 318 6.36 12.96 9.40
N ALA A 319 7.39 12.87 10.24
CA ALA A 319 7.25 13.08 11.67
C ALA A 319 6.85 14.52 12.00
N CYS A 320 7.50 15.51 11.40
CA CYS A 320 7.18 16.93 11.60
C CYS A 320 5.78 17.27 11.06
N GLY A 321 5.44 16.79 9.87
CA GLY A 321 4.14 17.03 9.26
C GLY A 321 2.99 16.39 10.05
N ALA A 322 3.16 15.13 10.47
CA ALA A 322 2.18 14.45 11.33
C ALA A 322 2.02 15.16 12.68
N TRP A 323 3.13 15.62 13.28
CA TRP A 323 3.10 16.39 14.52
C TRP A 323 2.36 17.72 14.33
N ALA A 324 2.68 18.47 13.29
CA ALA A 324 2.05 19.76 12.99
C ALA A 324 0.55 19.61 12.70
N GLY A 325 0.17 18.64 11.85
CA GLY A 325 -1.22 18.36 11.53
C GLY A 325 -2.01 17.88 12.75
N ALA A 326 -1.41 17.04 13.61
CA ALA A 326 -2.03 16.58 14.86
C ALA A 326 -2.15 17.70 15.90
N TRP A 327 -1.20 18.62 15.93
CA TRP A 327 -1.26 19.81 16.79
C TRP A 327 -2.39 20.75 16.35
N LEU A 328 -2.46 21.07 15.06
CA LEU A 328 -3.47 21.95 14.48
C LEU A 328 -4.89 21.38 14.64
N SER A 329 -5.04 20.08 14.52
CA SER A 329 -6.33 19.38 14.62
C SER A 329 -6.74 19.04 16.06
N HIS A 330 -5.96 19.46 17.06
CA HIS A 330 -6.17 19.13 18.47
C HIS A 330 -6.32 17.61 18.71
N ALA A 331 -5.47 16.81 18.05
CA ALA A 331 -5.43 15.36 18.24
C ALA A 331 -4.80 14.98 19.60
N SER A 332 -5.03 13.74 20.03
CA SER A 332 -4.49 13.23 21.31
C SER A 332 -2.96 13.26 21.32
N THR A 333 -2.38 13.34 22.53
CA THR A 333 -0.93 13.38 22.72
C THR A 333 -0.22 12.19 22.09
N SER A 334 -0.80 10.99 22.16
CA SER A 334 -0.25 9.79 21.54
C SER A 334 -0.18 9.92 20.01
N VAL A 335 -1.22 10.45 19.37
CA VAL A 335 -1.23 10.70 17.90
C VAL A 335 -0.16 11.72 17.56
N ARG A 336 -0.06 12.82 18.32
CA ARG A 336 0.91 13.88 18.05
C ARG A 336 2.36 13.40 18.08
N HIS A 337 2.74 12.52 19.01
CA HIS A 337 4.14 12.12 19.19
C HIS A 337 4.52 10.86 18.40
N TYR A 338 3.61 9.93 18.19
CA TYR A 338 3.96 8.61 17.66
C TYR A 338 3.44 8.34 16.23
N LEU A 339 2.51 9.15 15.71
CA LEU A 339 1.92 8.88 14.40
C LEU A 339 2.97 8.93 13.29
N GLY A 340 3.83 9.95 13.28
CA GLY A 340 4.88 10.08 12.26
C GLY A 340 5.84 8.89 12.20
N LEU A 341 6.16 8.29 13.35
CA LEU A 341 6.97 7.08 13.41
C LEU A 341 6.24 5.86 12.84
N ALA A 342 4.93 5.79 13.00
CA ALA A 342 4.13 4.69 12.43
C ALA A 342 3.95 4.78 10.91
N LEU A 343 4.22 5.96 10.30
CA LEU A 343 4.10 6.23 8.87
C LEU A 343 5.45 6.14 8.11
N ILE A 344 6.51 5.65 8.75
CA ILE A 344 7.83 5.47 8.14
C ILE A 344 7.81 4.50 6.94
N PRO A 345 7.10 3.35 6.94
CA PRO A 345 7.11 2.43 5.82
C PRO A 345 6.66 3.11 4.53
N GLN A 346 7.39 2.88 3.43
CA GLN A 346 7.09 3.39 2.10
C GLN A 346 6.79 2.24 1.15
N ALA A 347 5.75 2.40 0.33
CA ALA A 347 5.53 1.59 -0.85
C ALA A 347 5.92 2.42 -2.07
N GLY A 348 6.75 1.84 -2.95
CA GLY A 348 6.86 2.33 -4.31
C GLY A 348 5.85 1.56 -5.15
N ASP A 349 4.76 2.17 -5.55
CA ASP A 349 3.89 1.53 -6.51
C ASP A 349 4.55 1.63 -7.89
N ARG A 350 4.60 0.51 -8.62
CA ARG A 350 5.31 0.39 -9.91
C ARG A 350 4.66 1.21 -11.04
N LYS A 351 3.52 1.84 -10.74
CA LYS A 351 2.69 2.59 -11.70
C LYS A 351 2.86 4.11 -11.60
N SER A 352 3.83 4.58 -10.79
CA SER A 352 4.21 5.99 -10.69
C SER A 352 5.54 6.29 -11.35
#